data_ad73ee06d3fba2e4398e55113da67953
#
_entry.id   ad73ee06d3fba2e4398e55113da67953
#
_cell.length_a   1.000
_cell.length_b   1.000
_cell.length_c   1.000
_cell.angle_alpha   90.00
_cell.angle_beta   90.00
_cell.angle_gamma   90.00
#
_symmetry.space_group_name_H-M   'P 1'
#
loop_
_entity.id
_entity.type
_entity.pdbx_description
1 polymer ?
#
loop_
_entity_poly.entity_id
_entity_poly.type
_entity_poly.pdbx_seq_one_letter_code
_entity_poly.pdbx_strand_id
1 'polypeptide(L)'
;MTTRENTETAPGLRRVTRPALVIGPLLALVSAWLLLVATPAAHDEERAFAAAEACPASAGATAVDCLRTVKAVIDRTEKETGKTALYWLYLTESDGTSTRTGLNGTPQQSPVARPSARVEVTYWRGEIRSVDFGSARRPTNADPRGDYRAPLSAGLGLGFYGAMFLAGAAATVRSARHSPRVYTWRTRLAVIGGLLLTGLGAVAPWPTDDISGALRLTAVGSLVILAGCALAVPFLRRRARHDDDTITLKPSVLTGEVCVLGVILGDVPYASTGGYLIAAPGLLATTPDPTGVFHRKAAAGTLTLLRVRPPYLTDPADRPTYDGRAVVLECADDGERVLIVTRGKDAPAVLSALGEAPEK
;
A
#
# COMPACT_ATOMS: atom_id res chain seq x y z
N MET A 1 10.28 -40.97 -23.45
CA MET A 1 9.71 -39.73 -24.01
C MET A 1 9.08 -38.97 -22.87
N THR A 2 9.83 -38.06 -22.24
CA THR A 2 9.40 -37.26 -21.07
C THR A 2 8.75 -36.00 -21.60
N THR A 3 7.44 -35.95 -21.56
CA THR A 3 6.64 -34.75 -21.83
C THR A 3 7.00 -33.69 -20.78
N ARG A 4 7.76 -32.65 -21.18
CA ARG A 4 7.89 -31.41 -20.40
C ARG A 4 6.50 -30.78 -20.35
N GLU A 5 5.81 -30.95 -19.24
CA GLU A 5 4.67 -30.11 -18.87
C GLU A 5 5.15 -28.66 -18.84
N ASN A 6 4.81 -27.90 -19.85
CA ASN A 6 4.92 -26.45 -19.85
C ASN A 6 4.04 -25.94 -18.71
N THR A 7 4.66 -25.53 -17.61
CA THR A 7 4.01 -24.84 -16.51
C THR A 7 3.61 -23.44 -17.01
N GLU A 8 2.59 -23.35 -17.83
CA GLU A 8 1.92 -22.09 -18.14
C GLU A 8 1.32 -21.57 -16.84
N THR A 9 1.94 -20.54 -16.31
CA THR A 9 1.45 -19.82 -15.13
C THR A 9 0.04 -19.33 -15.43
N ALA A 10 -0.95 -19.84 -14.69
CA ALA A 10 -2.37 -19.54 -14.89
C ALA A 10 -2.58 -18.01 -15.08
N PRO A 11 -3.32 -17.57 -16.11
CA PRO A 11 -3.45 -16.15 -16.48
C PRO A 11 -4.00 -15.27 -15.37
N GLY A 12 -4.78 -15.83 -14.43
CA GLY A 12 -5.24 -15.13 -13.21
C GLY A 12 -4.10 -14.73 -12.27
N LEU A 13 -3.05 -15.54 -12.18
CA LEU A 13 -1.88 -15.26 -11.35
C LEU A 13 -1.06 -14.09 -11.93
N ARG A 14 -0.97 -14.00 -13.26
CA ARG A 14 -0.27 -12.90 -13.96
C ARG A 14 -0.93 -11.55 -13.73
N ARG A 15 -2.27 -11.48 -13.64
CA ARG A 15 -2.99 -10.22 -13.40
C ARG A 15 -2.72 -9.65 -12.00
N VAL A 16 -2.58 -10.49 -10.99
CA VAL A 16 -2.34 -10.07 -9.60
C VAL A 16 -0.86 -9.74 -9.35
N THR A 17 0.07 -10.47 -9.96
CA THR A 17 1.51 -10.31 -9.70
C THR A 17 2.18 -9.24 -10.56
N ARG A 18 1.68 -8.95 -11.77
CA ARG A 18 2.28 -7.94 -12.66
C ARG A 18 2.47 -6.56 -12.04
N PRO A 19 1.45 -5.92 -11.41
CA PRO A 19 1.65 -4.61 -10.80
C PRO A 19 2.69 -4.66 -9.67
N ALA A 20 2.72 -5.72 -8.88
CA ALA A 20 3.68 -5.87 -7.79
C ALA A 20 5.13 -6.01 -8.30
N LEU A 21 5.33 -6.69 -9.44
CA LEU A 21 6.65 -6.86 -10.08
C LEU A 21 7.17 -5.57 -10.74
N VAL A 22 6.32 -4.58 -10.98
CA VAL A 22 6.74 -3.26 -11.50
C VAL A 22 6.89 -2.26 -10.36
N ILE A 23 5.88 -2.16 -9.50
CA ILE A 23 5.84 -1.18 -8.41
C ILE A 23 6.91 -1.49 -7.36
N GLY A 24 7.08 -2.76 -6.98
CA GLY A 24 8.03 -3.16 -5.95
C GLY A 24 9.49 -2.75 -6.27
N PRO A 25 10.05 -3.14 -7.43
CA PRO A 25 11.38 -2.71 -7.84
C PRO A 25 11.52 -1.19 -7.99
N LEU A 26 10.50 -0.50 -8.52
CA LEU A 26 10.53 0.96 -8.63
C LEU A 26 10.66 1.63 -7.26
N LEU A 27 9.86 1.20 -6.29
CA LEU A 27 9.92 1.69 -4.92
C LEU A 27 11.26 1.36 -4.26
N ALA A 28 11.81 0.17 -4.52
CA ALA A 28 13.13 -0.24 -4.02
C ALA A 28 14.25 0.65 -4.61
N LEU A 29 14.19 1.00 -5.90
CA LEU A 29 15.16 1.90 -6.53
C LEU A 29 15.07 3.32 -5.96
N VAL A 30 13.86 3.87 -5.80
CA VAL A 30 13.66 5.18 -5.17
C VAL A 30 14.15 5.16 -3.72
N SER A 31 13.82 4.11 -2.97
CA SER A 31 14.31 3.93 -1.60
C SER A 31 15.84 3.87 -1.55
N ALA A 32 16.47 3.09 -2.42
CA ALA A 32 17.92 2.99 -2.50
C ALA A 32 18.57 4.34 -2.81
N TRP A 33 18.01 5.11 -3.74
CA TRP A 33 18.50 6.46 -4.04
C TRP A 33 18.39 7.40 -2.84
N LEU A 34 17.23 7.39 -2.15
CA LEU A 34 17.01 8.19 -0.94
C LEU A 34 18.00 7.84 0.18
N LEU A 35 18.23 6.54 0.41
CA LEU A 35 19.11 6.06 1.50
C LEU A 35 20.60 6.19 1.17
N LEU A 36 21.01 5.97 -0.08
CA LEU A 36 22.42 5.90 -0.46
C LEU A 36 22.96 7.23 -1.01
N VAL A 37 22.07 8.13 -1.49
CA VAL A 37 22.49 9.40 -2.10
C VAL A 37 21.92 10.58 -1.31
N ALA A 38 20.60 10.69 -1.20
CA ALA A 38 19.97 11.87 -0.61
C ALA A 38 20.24 12.00 0.90
N THR A 39 20.15 10.91 1.65
CA THR A 39 20.38 10.92 3.11
C THR A 39 21.84 11.25 3.46
N PRO A 40 22.87 10.60 2.87
CA PRO A 40 24.25 11.00 3.11
C PRO A 40 24.55 12.43 2.70
N ALA A 41 24.06 12.89 1.55
CA ALA A 41 24.27 14.26 1.09
C ALA A 41 23.72 15.31 2.11
N ALA A 42 22.49 15.09 2.59
CA ALA A 42 21.90 15.98 3.60
C ALA A 42 22.65 15.92 4.94
N HIS A 43 23.14 14.74 5.33
CA HIS A 43 23.91 14.60 6.57
C HIS A 43 25.32 15.21 6.46
N ASP A 44 25.96 15.11 5.30
CA ASP A 44 27.27 15.74 5.05
C ASP A 44 27.11 17.27 5.04
N GLU A 45 25.98 17.81 4.51
CA GLU A 45 25.68 19.25 4.59
C GLU A 45 25.50 19.71 6.05
N GLU A 46 24.75 18.95 6.86
CA GLU A 46 24.60 19.21 8.29
C GLU A 46 25.95 19.22 9.02
N ARG A 47 26.83 18.24 8.76
CA ARG A 47 28.17 18.16 9.34
C ARG A 47 29.04 19.34 8.91
N ALA A 48 29.00 19.70 7.63
CA ALA A 48 29.75 20.84 7.11
C ALA A 48 29.29 22.15 7.74
N PHE A 49 27.97 22.32 7.96
CA PHE A 49 27.40 23.47 8.66
C PHE A 49 27.82 23.50 10.14
N ALA A 50 27.78 22.34 10.81
CA ALA A 50 28.18 22.24 12.22
C ALA A 50 29.70 22.52 12.44
N ALA A 51 30.52 22.21 11.43
CA ALA A 51 31.97 22.46 11.46
C ALA A 51 32.35 23.87 10.95
N ALA A 52 31.38 24.66 10.42
CA ALA A 52 31.67 25.96 9.85
C ALA A 52 32.03 26.98 10.96
N GLU A 53 33.17 27.62 10.79
CA GLU A 53 33.64 28.68 11.67
C GLU A 53 33.13 30.07 11.23
N ALA A 54 33.19 31.06 12.13
CA ALA A 54 32.86 32.44 11.77
C ALA A 54 33.82 32.95 10.70
N CYS A 55 33.30 33.72 9.74
CA CYS A 55 34.15 34.32 8.72
C CYS A 55 35.15 35.28 9.34
N PRO A 56 36.44 35.28 8.92
CA PRO A 56 37.40 36.27 9.33
C PRO A 56 36.97 37.67 8.85
N ALA A 57 37.34 38.71 9.58
CA ALA A 57 36.96 40.11 9.28
C ALA A 57 37.42 40.55 7.86
N SER A 58 38.41 39.89 7.29
CA SER A 58 38.91 40.13 5.94
C SER A 58 38.15 39.37 4.85
N ALA A 59 37.22 38.50 5.23
CA ALA A 59 36.45 37.72 4.25
C ALA A 59 35.48 38.66 3.49
N GLY A 60 35.55 38.59 2.17
CA GLY A 60 34.62 39.29 1.29
C GLY A 60 33.18 38.79 1.42
N ALA A 61 32.22 39.54 0.90
CA ALA A 61 30.80 39.18 0.89
C ALA A 61 30.49 37.85 0.19
N THR A 62 31.41 37.32 -0.61
CA THR A 62 31.30 36.09 -1.40
C THR A 62 31.90 34.87 -0.69
N ALA A 63 32.35 34.99 0.56
CA ALA A 63 32.86 33.83 1.32
C ALA A 63 31.73 32.85 1.60
N VAL A 64 31.86 31.60 1.11
CA VAL A 64 30.77 30.60 1.12
C VAL A 64 30.94 29.52 2.20
N ASP A 65 32.15 29.23 2.64
CA ASP A 65 32.45 28.11 3.54
C ASP A 65 32.57 28.51 5.04
N CYS A 66 32.24 29.74 5.37
CA CYS A 66 32.24 30.25 6.75
C CYS A 66 30.90 30.89 7.13
N LEU A 67 30.64 31.05 8.41
CA LEU A 67 29.42 31.67 8.93
C LEU A 67 29.58 33.20 8.89
N ARG A 68 28.84 33.85 8.01
CA ARG A 68 28.80 35.33 7.91
C ARG A 68 27.60 35.88 8.68
N THR A 69 27.82 36.66 9.72
CA THR A 69 26.77 37.35 10.46
C THR A 69 26.63 38.77 9.98
N VAL A 70 25.43 39.19 9.59
CA VAL A 70 25.11 40.52 9.08
C VAL A 70 23.94 41.08 9.88
N LYS A 71 24.02 42.43 10.17
CA LYS A 71 22.91 43.13 10.77
C LYS A 71 21.87 43.49 9.71
N ALA A 72 20.62 43.22 10.00
CA ALA A 72 19.51 43.51 9.12
C ALA A 72 18.34 44.12 9.91
N VAL A 73 17.43 44.73 9.19
CA VAL A 73 16.17 45.27 9.72
C VAL A 73 15.02 44.52 9.08
N ILE A 74 14.04 44.19 9.87
CA ILE A 74 12.82 43.54 9.37
C ILE A 74 11.94 44.59 8.71
N ASP A 75 11.69 44.47 7.42
CA ASP A 75 10.78 45.37 6.70
C ASP A 75 9.33 44.95 6.93
N ARG A 76 9.02 43.69 6.74
CA ARG A 76 7.69 43.11 6.96
C ARG A 76 7.76 41.63 7.22
N THR A 77 6.68 41.13 7.82
CA THR A 77 6.43 39.69 7.96
C THR A 77 5.18 39.33 7.19
N GLU A 78 5.21 38.20 6.50
CA GLU A 78 4.08 37.71 5.72
C GLU A 78 3.76 36.27 6.13
N LYS A 79 2.47 36.00 6.32
CA LYS A 79 1.98 34.64 6.57
C LYS A 79 1.36 34.10 5.30
N GLU A 80 1.96 33.11 4.70
CA GLU A 80 1.39 32.38 3.59
C GLU A 80 0.45 31.31 4.13
N THR A 81 -0.84 31.41 3.81
CA THR A 81 -1.88 30.45 4.21
C THR A 81 -1.96 29.32 3.20
N GLY A 82 -1.42 28.16 3.55
CA GLY A 82 -1.48 26.91 2.81
C GLY A 82 -1.83 25.74 3.74
N LYS A 83 -1.65 24.50 3.27
CA LYS A 83 -1.76 23.30 4.12
C LYS A 83 -0.80 23.34 5.32
N THR A 84 0.35 23.97 5.13
CA THR A 84 1.31 24.29 6.19
C THR A 84 1.53 25.78 6.14
N ALA A 85 1.34 26.48 7.26
CA ALA A 85 1.57 27.91 7.32
C ALA A 85 3.08 28.19 7.21
N LEU A 86 3.47 28.93 6.19
CA LEU A 86 4.83 29.41 6.01
C LEU A 86 4.88 30.88 6.43
N TYR A 87 5.93 31.23 7.15
CA TYR A 87 6.16 32.60 7.62
C TYR A 87 7.40 33.16 6.96
N TRP A 88 7.21 34.18 6.18
CA TRP A 88 8.28 34.90 5.48
C TRP A 88 8.69 36.12 6.21
N LEU A 89 10.00 36.31 6.35
CA LEU A 89 10.62 37.58 6.80
C LEU A 89 11.25 38.27 5.60
N TYR A 90 10.91 39.52 5.40
CA TYR A 90 11.58 40.39 4.45
C TYR A 90 12.54 41.26 5.25
N LEU A 91 13.80 41.25 4.86
CA LEU A 91 14.91 41.85 5.59
C LEU A 91 15.68 42.76 4.66
N THR A 92 16.07 43.92 5.19
CA THR A 92 17.02 44.83 4.52
C THR A 92 18.31 44.85 5.31
N GLU A 93 19.40 44.49 4.68
CA GLU A 93 20.75 44.49 5.26
C GLU A 93 21.30 45.91 5.32
N SER A 94 22.39 46.13 6.08
CA SER A 94 23.01 47.45 6.24
C SER A 94 23.58 48.06 4.95
N ASP A 95 23.81 47.24 3.93
CA ASP A 95 24.25 47.64 2.59
C ASP A 95 23.08 47.98 1.63
N GLY A 96 21.84 47.89 2.12
CA GLY A 96 20.62 48.11 1.33
C GLY A 96 20.11 46.92 0.55
N THR A 97 20.76 45.75 0.68
CA THR A 97 20.30 44.52 0.01
C THR A 97 19.03 43.99 0.69
N SER A 98 17.97 43.82 -0.09
CA SER A 98 16.72 43.23 0.40
C SER A 98 16.70 41.74 0.14
N THR A 99 16.48 40.94 1.18
CA THR A 99 16.41 39.49 1.12
C THR A 99 15.14 38.99 1.82
N ARG A 100 14.68 37.76 1.46
CA ARG A 100 13.59 37.11 2.19
C ARG A 100 14.00 35.73 2.65
N THR A 101 13.54 35.35 3.84
CA THR A 101 13.75 34.00 4.37
C THR A 101 12.50 33.48 5.05
N GLY A 102 12.28 32.16 4.97
CA GLY A 102 11.21 31.49 5.69
C GLY A 102 11.67 31.10 7.10
N LEU A 103 10.85 31.35 8.11
CA LEU A 103 11.11 30.88 9.47
C LEU A 103 10.47 29.53 9.75
N ASN A 104 11.22 28.64 10.40
CA ASN A 104 10.67 27.45 11.00
C ASN A 104 9.85 27.82 12.25
N GLY A 105 8.55 27.48 12.25
CA GLY A 105 7.62 27.76 13.34
C GLY A 105 6.82 29.05 13.17
N THR A 106 5.99 29.38 14.16
CA THR A 106 5.10 30.54 14.13
C THR A 106 5.80 31.80 14.62
N PRO A 107 5.67 32.97 13.95
CA PRO A 107 6.20 34.22 14.43
C PRO A 107 5.63 34.63 15.79
N GLN A 108 4.45 34.18 16.15
CA GLN A 108 3.84 34.39 17.47
C GLN A 108 4.67 33.80 18.62
N GLN A 109 5.52 32.82 18.34
CA GLN A 109 6.52 32.32 19.30
C GLN A 109 7.74 33.22 19.42
N SER A 110 7.86 34.25 18.56
CA SER A 110 8.88 35.29 18.63
C SER A 110 8.20 36.64 18.59
N PRO A 111 7.73 37.19 19.74
CA PRO A 111 7.03 38.48 19.80
C PRO A 111 7.89 39.64 19.31
N VAL A 112 9.15 39.40 19.02
CA VAL A 112 10.14 40.36 18.56
C VAL A 112 10.22 40.52 17.05
N ALA A 113 9.59 39.60 16.26
CA ALA A 113 9.56 39.69 14.81
C ALA A 113 8.57 40.75 14.34
N ARG A 114 8.88 42.01 14.61
CA ARG A 114 8.08 43.20 14.25
C ARG A 114 8.76 43.98 13.13
N PRO A 115 8.01 44.66 12.26
CA PRO A 115 8.60 45.63 11.34
C PRO A 115 9.51 46.64 12.10
N SER A 116 10.60 47.00 11.48
CA SER A 116 11.67 47.88 12.00
C SER A 116 12.50 47.27 13.15
N ALA A 117 12.28 45.99 13.53
CA ALA A 117 13.16 45.34 14.50
C ALA A 117 14.53 45.03 13.86
N ARG A 118 15.59 45.30 14.66
CA ARG A 118 16.95 44.96 14.26
C ARG A 118 17.24 43.50 14.63
N VAL A 119 17.80 42.78 13.68
CA VAL A 119 18.14 41.34 13.83
C VAL A 119 19.54 41.07 13.28
N GLU A 120 20.14 39.98 13.71
CA GLU A 120 21.36 39.48 13.12
C GLU A 120 21.04 38.20 12.32
N VAL A 121 21.42 38.20 11.06
CA VAL A 121 21.21 37.05 10.14
C VAL A 121 22.53 36.33 9.91
N THR A 122 22.51 35.01 10.03
CA THR A 122 23.67 34.18 9.77
C THR A 122 23.53 33.50 8.41
N TYR A 123 24.45 33.82 7.53
CA TYR A 123 24.60 33.23 6.21
C TYR A 123 25.59 32.07 6.23
N TRP A 124 25.28 31.03 5.45
CA TRP A 124 26.20 29.97 5.07
C TRP A 124 25.86 29.50 3.68
N ARG A 125 26.86 29.43 2.81
CA ARG A 125 26.68 29.06 1.38
C ARG A 125 25.63 29.90 0.66
N GLY A 126 25.58 31.21 0.95
CA GLY A 126 24.67 32.15 0.31
C GLY A 126 23.22 32.12 0.80
N GLU A 127 22.87 31.26 1.74
CA GLU A 127 21.53 31.16 2.31
C GLU A 127 21.50 31.59 3.79
N ILE A 128 20.38 32.18 4.20
CA ILE A 128 20.18 32.56 5.60
C ILE A 128 19.77 31.28 6.37
N ARG A 129 20.65 30.85 7.29
CA ARG A 129 20.44 29.64 8.09
C ARG A 129 19.76 29.89 9.42
N SER A 130 20.00 31.10 10.00
CA SER A 130 19.34 31.51 11.25
C SER A 130 19.17 32.99 11.32
N VAL A 131 18.16 33.43 12.08
CA VAL A 131 17.90 34.83 12.44
C VAL A 131 17.94 34.92 13.95
N ASP A 132 18.78 35.86 14.47
CA ASP A 132 18.90 36.14 15.88
C ASP A 132 18.16 37.43 16.21
N PHE A 133 17.17 37.32 17.06
CA PHE A 133 16.33 38.43 17.51
C PHE A 133 16.86 39.10 18.82
N GLY A 134 18.08 38.74 19.23
CA GLY A 134 18.67 39.19 20.49
C GLY A 134 18.21 38.40 21.71
N SER A 135 16.96 38.01 21.78
CA SER A 135 16.41 37.16 22.85
C SER A 135 16.36 35.67 22.48
N ALA A 136 16.34 35.33 21.19
CA ALA A 136 16.29 33.99 20.71
C ALA A 136 16.80 33.88 19.27
N ARG A 137 17.66 32.90 19.01
CA ARG A 137 18.07 32.51 17.66
C ARG A 137 17.05 31.52 17.08
N ARG A 138 16.55 31.81 15.90
CA ARG A 138 15.57 30.99 15.21
C ARG A 138 16.15 30.43 13.92
N PRO A 139 16.03 29.10 13.68
CA PRO A 139 16.40 28.51 12.42
C PRO A 139 15.43 28.95 11.32
N THR A 140 15.93 29.04 10.11
CA THR A 140 15.14 29.27 8.90
C THR A 140 14.81 27.94 8.23
N ASN A 141 13.98 27.99 7.18
CA ASN A 141 13.68 26.81 6.37
C ASN A 141 14.90 26.28 5.60
N ALA A 142 15.98 27.05 5.51
CA ALA A 142 17.23 26.67 4.90
C ALA A 142 18.24 26.06 5.89
N ASP A 143 17.90 25.93 7.18
CA ASP A 143 18.78 25.33 8.20
C ASP A 143 18.96 23.83 7.92
N PRO A 144 20.17 23.32 7.65
CA PRO A 144 20.38 21.94 7.26
C PRO A 144 20.27 20.93 8.41
N ARG A 145 20.08 21.40 9.64
CA ARG A 145 20.01 20.54 10.82
C ARG A 145 18.77 19.69 10.81
N GLY A 146 18.97 18.40 10.73
CA GLY A 146 17.90 17.40 10.69
C GLY A 146 17.27 17.19 9.31
N ASP A 147 17.75 17.83 8.24
CA ASP A 147 17.23 17.65 6.88
C ASP A 147 17.39 16.21 6.38
N TYR A 148 18.37 15.46 6.88
CA TYR A 148 18.54 14.03 6.58
C TYR A 148 17.33 13.18 7.03
N ARG A 149 16.52 13.66 7.98
CA ARG A 149 15.38 12.90 8.53
C ARG A 149 14.31 12.63 7.47
N ALA A 150 14.06 13.61 6.61
CA ALA A 150 13.03 13.50 5.58
C ALA A 150 13.40 12.43 4.52
N PRO A 151 14.57 12.47 3.84
CA PRO A 151 14.94 11.42 2.90
C PRO A 151 15.17 10.06 3.58
N LEU A 152 15.68 10.00 4.81
CA LEU A 152 15.81 8.76 5.57
C LEU A 152 14.44 8.13 5.87
N SER A 153 13.49 8.93 6.36
CA SER A 153 12.11 8.51 6.64
C SER A 153 11.41 8.00 5.37
N ALA A 154 11.47 8.77 4.29
CA ALA A 154 10.89 8.37 3.01
C ALA A 154 11.57 7.11 2.45
N GLY A 155 12.91 7.04 2.52
CA GLY A 155 13.68 5.90 2.04
C GLY A 155 13.32 4.60 2.78
N LEU A 156 13.31 4.61 4.11
CA LEU A 156 12.95 3.45 4.93
C LEU A 156 11.46 3.07 4.71
N GLY A 157 10.56 4.05 4.71
CA GLY A 157 9.13 3.80 4.48
C GLY A 157 8.86 3.17 3.11
N LEU A 158 9.38 3.77 2.03
CA LEU A 158 9.23 3.24 0.67
C LEU A 158 9.90 1.89 0.48
N GLY A 159 11.06 1.67 1.13
CA GLY A 159 11.76 0.39 1.08
C GLY A 159 10.93 -0.75 1.68
N PHE A 160 10.36 -0.56 2.86
CA PHE A 160 9.48 -1.54 3.48
C PHE A 160 8.18 -1.73 2.69
N TYR A 161 7.61 -0.65 2.16
CA TYR A 161 6.41 -0.71 1.34
C TYR A 161 6.66 -1.49 0.04
N GLY A 162 7.76 -1.23 -0.65
CA GLY A 162 8.18 -1.98 -1.84
C GLY A 162 8.44 -3.46 -1.54
N ALA A 163 9.15 -3.75 -0.43
CA ALA A 163 9.40 -5.11 0.03
C ALA A 163 8.09 -5.88 0.34
N MET A 164 7.06 -5.21 0.88
CA MET A 164 5.74 -5.79 1.10
C MET A 164 5.11 -6.26 -0.23
N PHE A 165 5.18 -5.46 -1.29
CA PHE A 165 4.68 -5.86 -2.61
C PHE A 165 5.42 -7.07 -3.17
N LEU A 166 6.75 -7.07 -3.11
CA LEU A 166 7.57 -8.17 -3.59
C LEU A 166 7.34 -9.46 -2.78
N ALA A 167 7.30 -9.35 -1.47
CA ALA A 167 7.02 -10.48 -0.58
C ALA A 167 5.60 -11.03 -0.80
N GLY A 168 4.62 -10.15 -0.98
CA GLY A 168 3.24 -10.52 -1.29
C GLY A 168 3.14 -11.27 -2.62
N ALA A 169 3.80 -10.77 -3.68
CA ALA A 169 3.85 -11.44 -4.97
C ALA A 169 4.53 -12.81 -4.88
N ALA A 170 5.68 -12.88 -4.22
CA ALA A 170 6.42 -14.14 -4.01
C ALA A 170 5.59 -15.15 -3.19
N ALA A 171 4.92 -14.70 -2.13
CA ALA A 171 4.03 -15.54 -1.33
C ALA A 171 2.84 -16.06 -2.14
N THR A 172 2.25 -15.24 -3.01
CA THR A 172 1.13 -15.65 -3.88
C THR A 172 1.58 -16.71 -4.87
N VAL A 173 2.72 -16.51 -5.55
CA VAL A 173 3.29 -17.49 -6.49
C VAL A 173 3.62 -18.81 -5.79
N ARG A 174 4.23 -18.73 -4.59
CA ARG A 174 4.59 -19.91 -3.80
C ARG A 174 3.37 -20.66 -3.30
N SER A 175 2.33 -19.94 -2.87
CA SER A 175 1.07 -20.55 -2.43
C SER A 175 0.33 -21.24 -3.58
N ALA A 176 0.31 -20.65 -4.77
CA ALA A 176 -0.30 -21.25 -5.95
C ALA A 176 0.34 -22.57 -6.38
N ARG A 177 1.65 -22.75 -6.09
CA ARG A 177 2.36 -24.01 -6.38
C ARG A 177 2.05 -25.14 -5.38
N HIS A 178 1.66 -24.80 -4.14
CA HIS A 178 1.52 -25.77 -3.07
C HIS A 178 0.07 -26.01 -2.62
N SER A 179 -0.85 -25.12 -2.93
CA SER A 179 -2.26 -25.24 -2.54
C SER A 179 -3.16 -24.47 -3.48
N PRO A 180 -4.26 -25.07 -3.97
CA PRO A 180 -5.27 -24.38 -4.76
C PRO A 180 -6.02 -23.30 -3.95
N ARG A 181 -5.97 -23.38 -2.61
CA ARG A 181 -6.71 -22.53 -1.69
C ARG A 181 -6.04 -21.17 -1.49
N VAL A 182 -6.81 -20.08 -1.54
CA VAL A 182 -6.37 -18.74 -1.16
C VAL A 182 -6.63 -18.55 0.32
N TYR A 183 -5.59 -18.67 1.13
CA TYR A 183 -5.71 -18.36 2.56
C TYR A 183 -5.69 -16.84 2.77
N THR A 184 -6.83 -16.23 2.92
CA THR A 184 -7.00 -14.77 3.13
C THR A 184 -6.21 -14.25 4.33
N TRP A 185 -6.03 -15.07 5.39
CA TRP A 185 -5.25 -14.70 6.56
C TRP A 185 -3.76 -14.45 6.27
N ARG A 186 -3.17 -15.20 5.31
CA ARG A 186 -1.77 -15.01 4.91
C ARG A 186 -1.57 -13.64 4.27
N THR A 187 -2.48 -13.26 3.38
CA THR A 187 -2.45 -11.95 2.73
C THR A 187 -2.68 -10.84 3.74
N ARG A 188 -3.65 -10.98 4.65
CA ARG A 188 -3.92 -10.00 5.70
C ARG A 188 -2.72 -9.81 6.62
N LEU A 189 -2.09 -10.90 7.08
CA LEU A 189 -0.91 -10.83 7.94
C LEU A 189 0.27 -10.14 7.24
N ALA A 190 0.51 -10.47 5.97
CA ALA A 190 1.57 -9.83 5.17
C ALA A 190 1.31 -8.33 4.97
N VAL A 191 0.07 -7.93 4.70
CA VAL A 191 -0.30 -6.52 4.54
C VAL A 191 -0.18 -5.77 5.86
N ILE A 192 -0.71 -6.31 6.97
CA ILE A 192 -0.63 -5.65 8.28
C ILE A 192 0.84 -5.53 8.72
N GLY A 193 1.62 -6.61 8.63
CA GLY A 193 3.04 -6.58 8.98
C GLY A 193 3.82 -5.60 8.10
N GLY A 194 3.55 -5.58 6.81
CA GLY A 194 4.18 -4.65 5.86
C GLY A 194 3.83 -3.19 6.15
N LEU A 195 2.58 -2.88 6.47
CA LEU A 195 2.17 -1.52 6.86
C LEU A 195 2.78 -1.07 8.18
N LEU A 196 2.89 -1.97 9.17
CA LEU A 196 3.56 -1.66 10.43
C LEU A 196 5.04 -1.37 10.23
N LEU A 197 5.74 -2.15 9.39
CA LEU A 197 7.13 -1.90 9.03
C LEU A 197 7.30 -0.57 8.28
N THR A 198 6.41 -0.28 7.34
CA THR A 198 6.38 0.99 6.61
C THR A 198 6.21 2.18 7.56
N GLY A 199 5.24 2.11 8.48
CA GLY A 199 5.00 3.14 9.48
C GLY A 199 6.20 3.30 10.43
N LEU A 200 6.80 2.20 10.88
CA LEU A 200 8.02 2.24 11.68
C LEU A 200 9.16 2.94 10.95
N GLY A 201 9.44 2.56 9.69
CA GLY A 201 10.49 3.18 8.89
C GLY A 201 10.26 4.68 8.65
N ALA A 202 9.02 5.08 8.42
CA ALA A 202 8.65 6.48 8.22
C ALA A 202 8.76 7.32 9.50
N VAL A 203 8.56 6.74 10.68
CA VAL A 203 8.54 7.48 11.96
C VAL A 203 9.88 7.43 12.70
N ALA A 204 10.65 6.35 12.56
CA ALA A 204 11.86 6.13 13.34
C ALA A 204 12.89 7.27 13.32
N PRO A 205 13.14 8.01 12.22
CA PRO A 205 14.10 9.12 12.20
C PRO A 205 13.70 10.35 13.00
N TRP A 206 12.43 10.51 13.36
CA TRP A 206 11.94 11.73 14.01
C TRP A 206 12.26 11.82 15.51
N PRO A 207 12.13 10.75 16.32
CA PRO A 207 12.47 10.77 17.74
C PRO A 207 13.96 10.54 18.03
N THR A 208 14.80 10.35 17.00
CA THR A 208 16.22 10.05 17.15
C THR A 208 17.08 11.25 16.74
N ASP A 209 18.24 11.40 17.39
CA ASP A 209 19.14 12.54 17.16
C ASP A 209 20.17 12.24 16.06
N ASP A 210 20.34 10.96 15.69
CA ASP A 210 21.29 10.55 14.69
C ASP A 210 20.77 9.40 13.81
N ILE A 211 21.44 9.20 12.68
CA ILE A 211 21.11 8.13 11.72
C ILE A 211 21.27 6.75 12.36
N SER A 212 22.27 6.56 13.19
CA SER A 212 22.55 5.27 13.82
C SER A 212 21.46 4.87 14.81
N GLY A 213 20.94 5.82 15.57
CA GLY A 213 19.80 5.67 16.46
C GLY A 213 18.51 5.32 15.69
N ALA A 214 18.25 6.01 14.57
CA ALA A 214 17.11 5.71 13.71
C ALA A 214 17.19 4.29 13.14
N LEU A 215 18.34 3.87 12.67
CA LEU A 215 18.55 2.53 12.13
C LEU A 215 18.42 1.45 13.22
N ARG A 216 18.95 1.68 14.43
CA ARG A 216 18.77 0.75 15.56
C ARG A 216 17.31 0.62 15.96
N LEU A 217 16.60 1.74 16.08
CA LEU A 217 15.16 1.73 16.39
C LEU A 217 14.37 0.97 15.32
N THR A 218 14.67 1.22 14.04
CA THR A 218 14.05 0.52 12.91
C THR A 218 14.38 -0.98 12.95
N ALA A 219 15.61 -1.37 13.22
CA ALA A 219 16.03 -2.78 13.28
C ALA A 219 15.32 -3.52 14.43
N VAL A 220 15.36 -2.96 15.66
CA VAL A 220 14.71 -3.57 16.82
C VAL A 220 13.21 -3.64 16.63
N GLY A 221 12.57 -2.55 16.20
CA GLY A 221 11.13 -2.52 15.94
C GLY A 221 10.72 -3.51 14.84
N SER A 222 11.53 -3.65 13.78
CA SER A 222 11.30 -4.64 12.73
C SER A 222 11.36 -6.06 13.26
N LEU A 223 12.34 -6.38 14.13
CA LEU A 223 12.43 -7.69 14.77
C LEU A 223 11.18 -7.99 15.63
N VAL A 224 10.71 -7.01 16.38
CA VAL A 224 9.48 -7.16 17.21
C VAL A 224 8.25 -7.42 16.32
N ILE A 225 8.06 -6.65 15.25
CA ILE A 225 6.94 -6.82 14.32
C ILE A 225 7.02 -8.21 13.65
N LEU A 226 8.19 -8.61 13.16
CA LEU A 226 8.38 -9.91 12.50
C LEU A 226 8.17 -11.07 13.48
N ALA A 227 8.66 -10.96 14.71
CA ALA A 227 8.41 -11.95 15.76
C ALA A 227 6.91 -12.06 16.09
N GLY A 228 6.21 -10.94 16.21
CA GLY A 228 4.76 -10.91 16.40
C GLY A 228 4.00 -11.59 15.26
N CYS A 229 4.38 -11.30 14.02
CA CYS A 229 3.83 -11.98 12.85
C CYS A 229 4.13 -13.49 12.86
N ALA A 230 5.35 -13.88 13.21
CA ALA A 230 5.73 -15.29 13.28
C ALA A 230 4.95 -16.05 14.36
N LEU A 231 4.72 -15.43 15.52
CA LEU A 231 3.89 -16.00 16.61
C LEU A 231 2.41 -16.11 16.22
N ALA A 232 1.90 -15.18 15.41
CA ALA A 232 0.52 -15.23 14.92
C ALA A 232 0.29 -16.38 13.91
N VAL A 233 1.31 -16.78 13.14
CA VAL A 233 1.20 -17.83 12.11
C VAL A 233 0.64 -19.15 12.65
N PRO A 234 1.20 -19.79 13.71
CA PRO A 234 0.68 -21.08 14.20
C PRO A 234 -0.75 -20.98 14.70
N PHE A 235 -1.10 -19.86 15.34
CA PHE A 235 -2.46 -19.62 15.83
C PHE A 235 -3.46 -19.50 14.66
N LEU A 236 -3.15 -18.67 13.67
CA LEU A 236 -3.98 -18.49 12.47
C LEU A 236 -4.06 -19.78 11.65
N ARG A 237 -2.95 -20.55 11.58
CA ARG A 237 -2.91 -21.84 10.88
C ARG A 237 -3.75 -22.90 11.60
N ARG A 238 -3.77 -22.93 12.94
CA ARG A 238 -4.65 -23.83 13.71
C ARG A 238 -6.10 -23.48 13.43
N ARG A 239 -6.46 -22.19 13.50
CA ARG A 239 -7.82 -21.74 13.22
C ARG A 239 -8.25 -22.08 11.78
N ALA A 240 -7.38 -21.85 10.78
CA ALA A 240 -7.67 -22.16 9.38
C ALA A 240 -7.73 -23.66 9.07
N ARG A 241 -7.18 -24.54 9.91
CA ARG A 241 -7.29 -26.01 9.75
C ARG A 241 -8.65 -26.55 10.20
N HIS A 242 -9.34 -25.83 11.07
CA HIS A 242 -10.68 -26.18 11.53
C HIS A 242 -11.78 -25.59 10.65
N ASP A 243 -11.45 -24.60 9.80
CA ASP A 243 -12.35 -24.09 8.77
C ASP A 243 -12.27 -25.03 7.56
N ASP A 244 -13.23 -25.93 7.46
CA ASP A 244 -13.58 -26.53 6.18
C ASP A 244 -13.99 -25.37 5.26
N ASP A 245 -13.40 -25.29 4.06
CA ASP A 245 -13.75 -24.25 3.08
C ASP A 245 -15.11 -24.49 2.43
N THR A 246 -15.82 -25.52 2.85
CA THR A 246 -17.22 -25.73 2.46
C THR A 246 -18.10 -24.64 3.07
N ILE A 247 -18.72 -23.85 2.20
CA ILE A 247 -19.68 -22.84 2.61
C ILE A 247 -21.03 -23.51 2.78
N THR A 248 -21.51 -23.60 4.02
CA THR A 248 -22.86 -24.11 4.27
C THR A 248 -23.86 -23.00 3.91
N LEU A 249 -24.61 -23.19 2.85
CA LEU A 249 -25.70 -22.29 2.42
C LEU A 249 -27.01 -23.02 2.59
N LYS A 250 -28.04 -22.30 3.04
CA LYS A 250 -29.41 -22.82 3.02
C LYS A 250 -30.03 -22.54 1.67
N PRO A 251 -30.62 -23.57 1.01
CA PRO A 251 -31.38 -23.38 -0.22
C PRO A 251 -32.51 -22.37 -0.02
N SER A 252 -32.80 -21.54 -1.03
CA SER A 252 -33.93 -20.61 -0.99
C SER A 252 -35.21 -21.32 -1.47
N VAL A 253 -36.35 -20.92 -0.97
CA VAL A 253 -37.63 -21.40 -1.49
C VAL A 253 -37.89 -20.70 -2.84
N LEU A 254 -37.84 -21.45 -3.93
CA LEU A 254 -38.17 -20.95 -5.26
C LEU A 254 -39.67 -21.18 -5.54
N THR A 255 -40.40 -20.10 -5.75
CA THR A 255 -41.84 -20.16 -6.16
C THR A 255 -42.02 -20.06 -7.67
N GLY A 256 -40.96 -19.82 -8.41
CA GLY A 256 -40.92 -19.67 -9.86
C GLY A 256 -39.53 -19.58 -10.41
N GLU A 257 -39.42 -19.29 -11.71
CA GLU A 257 -38.11 -19.10 -12.37
C GLU A 257 -37.45 -17.79 -11.91
N VAL A 258 -36.19 -17.85 -11.56
CA VAL A 258 -35.36 -16.70 -11.19
C VAL A 258 -34.14 -16.66 -12.08
N CYS A 259 -33.88 -15.52 -12.73
CA CYS A 259 -32.69 -15.29 -13.53
C CYS A 259 -31.61 -14.60 -12.67
N VAL A 260 -30.45 -15.23 -12.50
CA VAL A 260 -29.35 -14.77 -11.67
C VAL A 260 -28.05 -14.69 -12.46
N LEU A 261 -27.12 -13.85 -12.05
CA LEU A 261 -25.79 -13.82 -12.66
C LEU A 261 -25.02 -15.09 -12.30
N GLY A 262 -24.53 -15.79 -13.34
CA GLY A 262 -23.71 -16.98 -13.12
C GLY A 262 -23.26 -17.61 -14.43
N VAL A 263 -22.29 -18.51 -14.30
CA VAL A 263 -21.75 -19.30 -15.43
C VAL A 263 -21.57 -20.73 -15.01
N ILE A 264 -21.65 -21.65 -15.97
CA ILE A 264 -21.29 -23.06 -15.80
C ILE A 264 -20.03 -23.33 -16.61
N LEU A 265 -18.97 -23.78 -15.93
CA LEU A 265 -17.66 -24.10 -16.50
C LEU A 265 -17.43 -25.60 -16.42
N GLY A 266 -16.97 -26.20 -17.49
CA GLY A 266 -16.69 -27.63 -17.62
C GLY A 266 -16.78 -28.05 -19.06
N ASP A 267 -16.41 -29.30 -19.36
CA ASP A 267 -16.53 -29.89 -20.69
C ASP A 267 -17.92 -30.53 -20.86
N VAL A 268 -18.95 -29.67 -20.79
CA VAL A 268 -20.36 -30.10 -20.88
C VAL A 268 -21.12 -29.22 -21.89
N PRO A 269 -22.13 -29.77 -22.59
CA PRO A 269 -22.82 -29.07 -23.69
C PRO A 269 -23.58 -27.81 -23.25
N TYR A 270 -23.93 -27.72 -21.98
CA TYR A 270 -24.61 -26.55 -21.39
C TYR A 270 -23.64 -25.58 -20.72
N ALA A 271 -22.32 -25.75 -20.84
CA ALA A 271 -21.35 -24.77 -20.35
C ALA A 271 -21.52 -23.42 -21.01
N SER A 272 -21.23 -22.37 -20.25
CA SER A 272 -21.27 -20.99 -20.73
C SER A 272 -20.11 -20.19 -20.14
N THR A 273 -19.43 -19.39 -20.95
CA THR A 273 -18.34 -18.52 -20.53
C THR A 273 -18.79 -17.16 -19.98
N GLY A 274 -20.09 -16.86 -20.05
CA GLY A 274 -20.70 -15.62 -19.58
C GLY A 274 -22.22 -15.68 -19.64
N GLY A 275 -22.88 -14.83 -18.84
CA GLY A 275 -24.32 -14.68 -18.89
C GLY A 275 -25.03 -14.89 -17.56
N TYR A 276 -26.15 -15.56 -17.64
CA TYR A 276 -27.10 -15.72 -16.55
C TYR A 276 -27.44 -17.20 -16.38
N LEU A 277 -27.88 -17.53 -15.18
CA LEU A 277 -28.45 -18.83 -14.82
C LEU A 277 -29.93 -18.64 -14.54
N ILE A 278 -30.74 -19.55 -15.08
CA ILE A 278 -32.14 -19.67 -14.73
C ILE A 278 -32.25 -20.77 -13.70
N ALA A 279 -32.73 -20.43 -12.52
CA ALA A 279 -32.96 -21.34 -11.42
C ALA A 279 -34.47 -21.48 -11.15
N ALA A 280 -34.99 -22.69 -11.26
CA ALA A 280 -36.35 -23.05 -10.90
C ALA A 280 -36.32 -24.40 -10.15
N PRO A 281 -37.37 -24.80 -9.44
CA PRO A 281 -37.40 -26.09 -8.77
C PRO A 281 -37.10 -27.25 -9.71
N GLY A 282 -35.95 -27.93 -9.52
CA GLY A 282 -35.50 -29.04 -10.37
C GLY A 282 -35.04 -28.63 -11.78
N LEU A 283 -34.84 -27.36 -12.05
CA LEU A 283 -34.37 -26.86 -13.34
C LEU A 283 -33.25 -25.85 -13.16
N LEU A 284 -32.10 -26.15 -13.73
CA LEU A 284 -31.00 -25.19 -13.89
C LEU A 284 -30.69 -25.05 -15.38
N ALA A 285 -30.59 -23.82 -15.88
CA ALA A 285 -30.25 -23.60 -17.29
C ALA A 285 -29.30 -22.39 -17.41
N THR A 286 -28.48 -22.36 -18.45
CA THR A 286 -27.67 -21.21 -18.83
C THR A 286 -28.34 -20.40 -19.92
N THR A 287 -28.18 -19.08 -19.92
CA THR A 287 -28.64 -18.18 -20.97
C THR A 287 -27.72 -16.95 -21.07
N PRO A 288 -27.49 -16.40 -22.28
CA PRO A 288 -26.85 -15.11 -22.43
C PRO A 288 -27.81 -13.93 -22.18
N ASP A 289 -29.12 -14.21 -22.12
CA ASP A 289 -30.18 -13.22 -22.02
C ASP A 289 -30.45 -12.85 -20.55
N PRO A 290 -30.35 -11.55 -20.15
CA PRO A 290 -30.67 -11.11 -18.79
C PRO A 290 -32.13 -11.31 -18.39
N THR A 291 -33.06 -11.41 -19.36
CA THR A 291 -34.49 -11.71 -19.10
C THR A 291 -34.73 -13.20 -18.90
N GLY A 292 -33.76 -14.04 -19.29
CA GLY A 292 -33.88 -15.48 -19.17
C GLY A 292 -34.82 -16.14 -20.17
N VAL A 293 -35.24 -15.47 -21.22
CA VAL A 293 -36.25 -16.01 -22.17
C VAL A 293 -35.60 -16.76 -23.33
N PHE A 294 -34.48 -16.22 -23.87
CA PHE A 294 -33.89 -16.73 -25.11
C PHE A 294 -32.64 -17.59 -24.86
N HIS A 295 -32.36 -18.47 -25.81
CA HIS A 295 -31.13 -19.30 -25.86
C HIS A 295 -30.82 -20.07 -24.57
N ARG A 296 -31.84 -20.69 -23.98
CA ARG A 296 -31.70 -21.52 -22.79
C ARG A 296 -31.04 -22.84 -23.13
N LYS A 297 -30.02 -23.21 -22.36
CA LYS A 297 -29.41 -24.53 -22.35
C LYS A 297 -29.61 -25.15 -20.98
N ALA A 298 -30.48 -26.15 -20.89
CA ALA A 298 -30.75 -26.83 -19.62
C ALA A 298 -29.53 -27.66 -19.20
N ALA A 299 -29.18 -27.62 -17.93
CA ALA A 299 -28.20 -28.53 -17.33
C ALA A 299 -28.80 -29.96 -17.26
N ALA A 300 -27.92 -30.94 -17.26
CA ALA A 300 -28.33 -32.35 -17.14
C ALA A 300 -28.98 -32.62 -15.77
N GLY A 301 -29.99 -33.49 -15.75
CA GLY A 301 -30.61 -33.93 -14.49
C GLY A 301 -29.70 -34.81 -13.62
N THR A 302 -28.56 -35.26 -14.16
CA THR A 302 -27.51 -36.04 -13.50
C THR A 302 -26.52 -35.15 -12.69
N LEU A 303 -26.66 -33.83 -12.79
CA LEU A 303 -25.78 -32.88 -12.12
C LEU A 303 -25.92 -32.95 -10.60
N THR A 304 -24.90 -33.41 -9.90
CA THR A 304 -24.89 -33.60 -8.46
C THR A 304 -23.96 -32.59 -7.80
N LEU A 305 -24.42 -31.92 -6.73
CA LEU A 305 -23.59 -31.03 -5.94
C LEU A 305 -22.63 -31.84 -5.07
N LEU A 306 -21.33 -31.52 -5.15
CA LEU A 306 -20.30 -32.08 -4.27
C LEU A 306 -20.06 -31.17 -3.06
N ARG A 307 -19.89 -29.87 -3.31
CA ARG A 307 -19.68 -28.87 -2.24
C ARG A 307 -19.81 -27.45 -2.79
N VAL A 308 -20.02 -26.52 -1.89
CA VAL A 308 -19.96 -25.07 -2.16
C VAL A 308 -18.68 -24.51 -1.52
N ARG A 309 -17.89 -23.76 -2.27
CA ARG A 309 -16.60 -23.26 -1.83
C ARG A 309 -16.25 -21.87 -2.37
N PRO A 310 -15.27 -21.18 -1.78
CA PRO A 310 -14.67 -20.00 -2.42
C PRO A 310 -13.94 -20.37 -3.72
N PRO A 311 -13.76 -19.40 -4.64
CA PRO A 311 -12.96 -19.61 -5.85
C PRO A 311 -11.52 -19.96 -5.51
N TYR A 312 -10.93 -20.91 -6.25
CA TYR A 312 -9.52 -21.29 -6.14
C TYR A 312 -8.67 -20.59 -7.22
N LEU A 313 -7.36 -20.49 -6.97
CA LEU A 313 -6.40 -19.99 -7.97
C LEU A 313 -6.26 -20.90 -9.17
N THR A 314 -6.57 -22.18 -9.00
CA THR A 314 -6.52 -23.21 -10.02
C THR A 314 -7.80 -23.33 -10.85
N ASP A 315 -8.86 -22.63 -10.44
CA ASP A 315 -10.09 -22.59 -11.23
C ASP A 315 -9.85 -21.83 -12.55
N PRO A 316 -10.62 -22.10 -13.61
CA PRO A 316 -10.45 -21.45 -14.90
C PRO A 316 -10.35 -19.91 -14.78
N ALA A 317 -9.44 -19.33 -15.58
CA ALA A 317 -9.10 -17.91 -15.47
C ALA A 317 -10.19 -16.97 -16.01
N ASP A 318 -11.03 -17.48 -16.88
CA ASP A 318 -12.17 -16.81 -17.51
C ASP A 318 -13.40 -16.74 -16.59
N ARG A 319 -13.35 -17.37 -15.41
CA ARG A 319 -14.42 -17.28 -14.42
C ARG A 319 -14.69 -15.85 -13.98
N PRO A 320 -15.94 -15.45 -13.84
CA PRO A 320 -16.28 -14.14 -13.30
C PRO A 320 -15.91 -14.04 -11.82
N THR A 321 -15.45 -12.87 -11.39
CA THR A 321 -15.04 -12.61 -9.99
C THR A 321 -16.15 -11.99 -9.15
N TYR A 322 -17.14 -11.36 -9.80
CA TYR A 322 -18.24 -10.64 -9.16
C TYR A 322 -17.78 -9.72 -8.01
N ASP A 323 -16.75 -8.90 -8.26
CA ASP A 323 -16.14 -8.01 -7.28
C ASP A 323 -15.66 -8.71 -5.99
N GLY A 324 -15.12 -9.93 -6.15
CA GLY A 324 -14.65 -10.75 -5.03
C GLY A 324 -15.74 -11.46 -4.23
N ARG A 325 -17.01 -11.41 -4.71
CA ARG A 325 -18.17 -12.07 -4.07
C ARG A 325 -18.60 -13.35 -4.78
N ALA A 326 -17.74 -13.89 -5.64
CA ALA A 326 -17.99 -15.15 -6.32
C ALA A 326 -17.99 -16.31 -5.33
N VAL A 327 -18.89 -17.26 -5.56
CA VAL A 327 -18.96 -18.57 -4.90
C VAL A 327 -18.98 -19.62 -5.99
N VAL A 328 -18.30 -20.73 -5.77
CA VAL A 328 -18.21 -21.87 -6.69
C VAL A 328 -18.96 -23.05 -6.10
N LEU A 329 -19.98 -23.50 -6.80
CA LEU A 329 -20.63 -24.78 -6.53
C LEU A 329 -19.87 -25.82 -7.38
N GLU A 330 -19.19 -26.73 -6.73
CA GLU A 330 -18.47 -27.81 -7.37
C GLU A 330 -19.44 -28.98 -7.51
N CYS A 331 -19.72 -29.33 -8.75
CA CYS A 331 -20.66 -30.38 -9.12
C CYS A 331 -19.96 -31.49 -9.93
N ALA A 332 -20.59 -32.59 -10.03
CA ALA A 332 -20.24 -33.70 -10.94
C ALA A 332 -21.44 -34.04 -11.85
N ASP A 333 -21.15 -34.27 -13.13
CA ASP A 333 -22.10 -34.72 -14.15
C ASP A 333 -21.49 -35.91 -14.85
N ASP A 334 -22.03 -37.10 -14.64
CA ASP A 334 -21.50 -38.38 -15.19
C ASP A 334 -19.98 -38.59 -14.98
N GLY A 335 -19.46 -38.10 -13.82
CA GLY A 335 -18.04 -38.19 -13.48
C GLY A 335 -17.20 -36.99 -13.95
N GLU A 336 -17.71 -36.13 -14.81
CA GLU A 336 -17.07 -34.92 -15.24
C GLU A 336 -17.23 -33.83 -14.19
N ARG A 337 -16.17 -33.03 -13.98
CA ARG A 337 -16.17 -31.93 -13.01
C ARG A 337 -16.79 -30.69 -13.61
N VAL A 338 -17.88 -30.24 -13.04
CA VAL A 338 -18.60 -29.03 -13.44
C VAL A 338 -18.50 -27.97 -12.32
N LEU A 339 -18.16 -26.75 -12.68
CA LEU A 339 -18.10 -25.62 -11.74
C LEU A 339 -19.18 -24.60 -12.09
N ILE A 340 -20.09 -24.36 -11.15
CA ILE A 340 -21.08 -23.29 -11.28
C ILE A 340 -20.57 -22.10 -10.47
N VAL A 341 -20.32 -20.98 -11.13
CA VAL A 341 -19.81 -19.76 -10.49
C VAL A 341 -20.92 -18.73 -10.48
N THR A 342 -21.28 -18.27 -9.29
CA THR A 342 -22.34 -17.27 -9.08
C THR A 342 -21.98 -16.32 -7.95
N ARG A 343 -22.78 -15.27 -7.73
CA ARG A 343 -22.62 -14.39 -6.56
C ARG A 343 -23.10 -15.08 -5.30
N GLY A 344 -22.44 -14.85 -4.17
CA GLY A 344 -22.83 -15.47 -2.90
C GLY A 344 -24.29 -15.27 -2.50
N LYS A 345 -24.91 -14.12 -2.87
CA LYS A 345 -26.32 -13.85 -2.62
C LYS A 345 -27.28 -14.66 -3.51
N ASP A 346 -26.83 -15.08 -4.66
CA ASP A 346 -27.62 -15.81 -5.67
C ASP A 346 -27.45 -17.34 -5.57
N ALA A 347 -26.38 -17.79 -4.87
CA ALA A 347 -26.07 -19.20 -4.69
C ALA A 347 -27.20 -20.03 -4.02
N PRO A 348 -27.97 -19.51 -3.03
CA PRO A 348 -29.12 -20.23 -2.49
C PRO A 348 -30.20 -20.60 -3.51
N ALA A 349 -30.42 -19.75 -4.52
CA ALA A 349 -31.38 -20.05 -5.60
C ALA A 349 -30.84 -21.17 -6.52
N VAL A 350 -29.55 -21.13 -6.83
CA VAL A 350 -28.89 -22.16 -7.64
C VAL A 350 -28.91 -23.52 -6.91
N LEU A 351 -28.70 -23.53 -5.58
CA LEU A 351 -28.81 -24.75 -4.77
C LEU A 351 -30.18 -25.38 -4.84
N SER A 352 -31.24 -24.56 -4.75
CA SER A 352 -32.62 -25.06 -4.85
C SER A 352 -32.95 -25.62 -6.22
N ALA A 353 -32.34 -25.07 -7.28
CA ALA A 353 -32.49 -25.58 -8.64
C ALA A 353 -31.82 -26.96 -8.86
N LEU A 354 -30.77 -27.26 -8.07
CA LEU A 354 -30.09 -28.55 -8.09
C LEU A 354 -30.83 -29.66 -7.30
N GLY A 355 -31.99 -29.35 -6.72
CA GLY A 355 -32.83 -30.34 -6.06
C GLY A 355 -32.50 -30.58 -4.57
N GLU A 356 -31.61 -29.79 -3.97
CA GLU A 356 -31.44 -29.77 -2.51
C GLU A 356 -32.65 -29.10 -1.87
N ALA A 357 -33.52 -29.93 -1.25
CA ALA A 357 -34.68 -29.41 -0.52
C ALA A 357 -34.18 -28.63 0.71
N PRO A 358 -34.81 -27.47 1.06
CA PRO A 358 -34.50 -26.76 2.28
C PRO A 358 -34.78 -27.67 3.47
N GLU A 359 -33.77 -27.94 4.30
CA GLU A 359 -34.00 -28.55 5.62
C GLU A 359 -34.99 -27.70 6.39
N LYS A 360 -36.09 -28.33 6.86
CA LYS A 360 -37.17 -27.67 7.63
C LYS A 360 -36.71 -27.27 9.01
#